data_146743fac8d9d2c4acf90d0860c197f7
#
_entry.id   146743fac8d9d2c4acf90d0860c197f7
#
_cell.length_a   1.000
_cell.length_b   1.000
_cell.length_c   1.000
_cell.angle_alpha   90.00
_cell.angle_beta   90.00
_cell.angle_gamma   90.00
#
_symmetry.space_group_name_H-M   'P 1'
#
loop_
_entity.id
_entity.type
_entity.pdbx_description
1 polymer ?
#
loop_
_entity_poly.entity_id
_entity_poly.type
_entity_poly.pdbx_seq_one_letter_code
_entity_poly.pdbx_strand_id
1 'polypeptide(L)'
;MTNNIENWLKQISDNPSQYEGKFVIHNEKEILFVSPFIKEADDWRKSKQLQYANALRLFLVPYHFGSVRLRMLKIKSLSAGEWTPTYPVKFILDDGSHFELDMLVDSGADITFIPKNIGEQIGLTRAPHETTFTAYGVGSELSYLVREMPIKIDETELIIRILWGQDDDVTDVLLGRLDVFDHFDVLFSQKNRQVKFIPPHIL
;
A
#
# COMPACT_ATOMS: atom_id res chain seq x y z
N MET A 1 -20.36 0.15 -18.86
CA MET A 1 -18.96 0.64 -18.92
C MET A 1 -18.07 -0.58 -18.89
N THR A 2 -17.45 -0.93 -20.01
CA THR A 2 -16.60 -2.11 -20.17
C THR A 2 -15.30 -1.87 -19.42
N ASN A 3 -15.05 -2.65 -18.37
CA ASN A 3 -13.76 -2.70 -17.70
C ASN A 3 -12.69 -3.09 -18.73
N ASN A 4 -11.95 -2.13 -19.24
CA ASN A 4 -10.71 -2.37 -19.96
C ASN A 4 -9.66 -2.81 -18.93
N ILE A 5 -9.66 -4.10 -18.59
CA ILE A 5 -8.50 -4.70 -17.95
C ILE A 5 -7.36 -4.54 -18.96
N GLU A 6 -6.30 -3.87 -18.55
CA GLU A 6 -5.14 -3.66 -19.40
C GLU A 6 -4.66 -4.99 -19.98
N ASN A 7 -4.40 -5.05 -21.27
CA ASN A 7 -4.10 -6.30 -21.99
C ASN A 7 -2.90 -7.07 -21.39
N TRP A 8 -1.92 -6.37 -20.83
CA TRP A 8 -0.77 -6.98 -20.18
C TRP A 8 -1.14 -7.71 -18.88
N LEU A 9 -2.07 -7.17 -18.07
CA LEU A 9 -2.59 -7.84 -16.87
C LEU A 9 -3.36 -9.12 -17.24
N LYS A 10 -4.08 -9.09 -18.35
CA LYS A 10 -4.77 -10.26 -18.87
C LYS A 10 -3.78 -11.36 -19.27
N GLN A 11 -2.66 -11.02 -19.94
CA GLN A 11 -1.62 -11.98 -20.27
C GLN A 11 -1.07 -12.69 -19.02
N ILE A 12 -0.83 -11.95 -17.92
CA ILE A 12 -0.40 -12.54 -16.65
C ILE A 12 -1.48 -13.45 -16.06
N SER A 13 -2.73 -13.00 -16.05
CA SER A 13 -3.85 -13.76 -15.50
C SER A 13 -4.13 -15.07 -16.25
N ASP A 14 -3.95 -15.06 -17.57
CA ASP A 14 -4.17 -16.23 -18.43
C ASP A 14 -3.03 -17.27 -18.29
N ASN A 15 -1.83 -16.83 -17.94
CA ASN A 15 -0.64 -17.68 -17.81
C ASN A 15 0.20 -17.35 -16.56
N PRO A 16 -0.35 -17.45 -15.35
CA PRO A 16 0.30 -16.98 -14.13
C PRO A 16 1.65 -17.65 -13.86
N SER A 17 1.79 -18.96 -14.11
CA SER A 17 3.02 -19.72 -13.91
C SER A 17 4.21 -19.22 -14.74
N GLN A 18 3.96 -18.54 -15.85
CA GLN A 18 5.00 -17.96 -16.68
C GLN A 18 5.62 -16.71 -16.05
N TYR A 19 4.83 -15.96 -15.25
CA TYR A 19 5.18 -14.63 -14.78
C TYR A 19 5.39 -14.54 -13.26
N GLU A 20 4.81 -15.44 -12.48
CA GLU A 20 4.92 -15.42 -11.01
C GLU A 20 6.35 -15.35 -10.51
N GLY A 21 6.61 -14.46 -9.55
CA GLY A 21 7.92 -14.20 -8.97
C GLY A 21 8.90 -13.48 -9.90
N LYS A 22 8.45 -13.00 -11.08
CA LYS A 22 9.30 -12.32 -12.04
C LYS A 22 8.95 -10.84 -12.17
N PHE A 23 9.94 -10.07 -12.59
CA PHE A 23 9.79 -8.68 -12.97
C PHE A 23 9.39 -8.59 -14.43
N VAL A 24 8.32 -7.87 -14.72
CA VAL A 24 7.87 -7.62 -16.09
C VAL A 24 8.01 -6.13 -16.40
N ILE A 25 8.46 -5.84 -17.61
CA ILE A 25 8.39 -4.49 -18.18
C ILE A 25 7.25 -4.48 -19.18
N HIS A 26 6.34 -3.55 -19.01
CA HIS A 26 5.19 -3.39 -19.89
C HIS A 26 5.03 -1.92 -20.31
N ASN A 27 4.39 -1.73 -21.44
CA ASN A 27 3.67 -0.52 -21.76
C ASN A 27 2.17 -0.80 -21.48
N GLU A 28 1.31 0.15 -21.48
CA GLU A 28 -0.12 -0.04 -21.19
C GLU A 28 -0.83 -1.12 -22.04
N LYS A 29 -0.18 -1.61 -23.10
CA LYS A 29 -0.76 -2.55 -24.06
C LYS A 29 -0.26 -3.98 -23.93
N GLU A 30 1.03 -4.16 -23.66
CA GLU A 30 1.68 -5.48 -23.73
C GLU A 30 2.89 -5.60 -22.81
N ILE A 31 3.26 -6.84 -22.49
CA ILE A 31 4.51 -7.19 -21.80
C ILE A 31 5.63 -7.22 -22.83
N LEU A 32 6.69 -6.47 -22.55
CA LEU A 32 7.83 -6.28 -23.45
C LEU A 32 9.08 -7.04 -23.02
N PHE A 33 9.20 -7.29 -21.70
CA PHE A 33 10.36 -7.99 -21.15
C PHE A 33 9.99 -8.67 -19.84
N VAL A 34 10.62 -9.81 -19.55
CA VAL A 34 10.41 -10.59 -18.32
C VAL A 34 11.75 -11.07 -17.81
N SER A 35 12.05 -10.86 -16.53
CA SER A 35 13.25 -11.39 -15.87
C SER A 35 12.95 -11.77 -14.43
N PRO A 36 13.56 -12.84 -13.88
CA PRO A 36 13.53 -13.11 -12.45
C PRO A 36 14.40 -12.11 -11.64
N PHE A 37 15.23 -11.31 -12.29
CA PHE A 37 16.15 -10.38 -11.65
C PHE A 37 15.75 -8.93 -11.90
N ILE A 38 15.55 -8.17 -10.83
CA ILE A 38 15.17 -6.75 -10.90
C ILE A 38 16.20 -5.92 -11.69
N LYS A 39 17.48 -6.20 -11.49
CA LYS A 39 18.55 -5.45 -12.16
C LYS A 39 18.49 -5.59 -13.67
N GLU A 40 18.29 -6.79 -14.16
CA GLU A 40 18.15 -7.04 -15.61
C GLU A 40 16.94 -6.33 -16.19
N ALA A 41 15.80 -6.39 -15.49
CA ALA A 41 14.58 -5.73 -15.91
C ALA A 41 14.75 -4.20 -15.95
N ASP A 42 15.37 -3.62 -14.92
CA ASP A 42 15.58 -2.17 -14.85
C ASP A 42 16.64 -1.68 -15.87
N ASP A 43 17.72 -2.44 -16.08
CA ASP A 43 18.72 -2.14 -17.10
C ASP A 43 18.12 -2.18 -18.51
N TRP A 44 17.29 -3.19 -18.79
CA TRP A 44 16.55 -3.27 -20.06
C TRP A 44 15.59 -2.08 -20.21
N ARG A 45 14.80 -1.76 -19.19
CA ARG A 45 13.89 -0.62 -19.18
C ARG A 45 14.62 0.69 -19.49
N LYS A 46 15.73 0.97 -18.80
CA LYS A 46 16.55 2.17 -18.98
C LYS A 46 17.10 2.25 -20.41
N SER A 47 17.57 1.13 -20.96
CA SER A 47 18.12 1.07 -22.32
C SER A 47 17.09 1.38 -23.42
N LYS A 48 15.79 1.14 -23.13
CA LYS A 48 14.68 1.31 -24.09
C LYS A 48 13.79 2.53 -23.81
N GLN A 49 14.02 3.24 -22.73
CA GLN A 49 13.15 4.31 -22.26
C GLN A 49 12.88 5.40 -23.31
N LEU A 50 13.89 5.81 -24.07
CA LEU A 50 13.74 6.78 -25.15
C LEU A 50 12.90 6.24 -26.31
N GLN A 51 13.05 4.96 -26.65
CA GLN A 51 12.30 4.32 -27.73
C GLN A 51 10.79 4.28 -27.45
N TYR A 52 10.39 4.19 -26.18
CA TYR A 52 9.01 4.08 -25.75
C TYR A 52 8.47 5.35 -25.07
N ALA A 53 9.10 6.51 -25.34
CA ALA A 53 8.64 7.83 -24.85
C ALA A 53 8.31 7.86 -23.35
N ASN A 54 9.13 7.19 -22.53
CA ASN A 54 8.96 7.07 -21.08
C ASN A 54 7.70 6.30 -20.61
N ALA A 55 7.03 5.57 -21.48
CA ALA A 55 5.82 4.81 -21.15
C ALA A 55 6.09 3.43 -20.53
N LEU A 56 7.37 3.06 -20.32
CA LEU A 56 7.72 1.76 -19.74
C LEU A 56 7.52 1.73 -18.23
N ARG A 57 6.82 0.70 -17.76
CA ARG A 57 6.59 0.43 -16.34
C ARG A 57 7.25 -0.89 -15.94
N LEU A 58 7.78 -0.93 -14.73
CA LEU A 58 8.33 -2.13 -14.09
C LEU A 58 7.30 -2.63 -13.06
N PHE A 59 6.96 -3.91 -13.13
CA PHE A 59 6.03 -4.55 -12.21
C PHE A 59 6.58 -5.90 -11.75
N LEU A 60 6.54 -6.17 -10.44
CA LEU A 60 6.81 -7.49 -9.89
C LEU A 60 5.50 -8.29 -9.84
N VAL A 61 5.45 -9.40 -10.54
CA VAL A 61 4.31 -10.32 -10.48
C VAL A 61 4.42 -11.17 -9.22
N PRO A 62 3.52 -10.99 -8.24
CA PRO A 62 3.57 -11.77 -7.01
C PRO A 62 3.27 -13.25 -7.28
N TYR A 63 3.80 -14.13 -6.43
CA TYR A 63 3.38 -15.53 -6.43
C TYR A 63 1.88 -15.63 -6.13
N HIS A 64 1.20 -16.54 -6.81
CA HIS A 64 -0.26 -16.70 -6.72
C HIS A 64 -1.07 -15.46 -7.18
N PHE A 65 -0.60 -14.79 -8.23
CA PHE A 65 -1.22 -13.59 -8.80
C PHE A 65 -2.74 -13.71 -9.00
N GLY A 66 -3.26 -14.88 -9.35
CA GLY A 66 -4.69 -15.14 -9.50
C GLY A 66 -5.45 -15.35 -8.18
N SER A 67 -4.78 -15.77 -7.10
CA SER A 67 -5.42 -16.13 -5.82
C SER A 67 -5.52 -14.96 -4.84
N VAL A 68 -4.66 -13.95 -4.97
CA VAL A 68 -4.67 -12.75 -4.13
C VAL A 68 -5.95 -11.94 -4.34
N ARG A 69 -6.50 -11.87 -5.55
CA ARG A 69 -7.77 -11.18 -5.83
C ARG A 69 -8.96 -11.73 -5.05
N LEU A 70 -9.01 -13.04 -4.82
CA LEU A 70 -10.13 -13.67 -4.11
C LEU A 70 -10.07 -13.43 -2.58
N ARG A 71 -8.89 -13.23 -2.00
CA ARG A 71 -8.77 -12.96 -0.57
C ARG A 71 -9.15 -11.52 -0.21
N MET A 72 -8.75 -10.54 -1.00
CA MET A 72 -9.09 -9.14 -0.72
C MET A 72 -10.57 -8.81 -0.95
N LEU A 73 -11.23 -9.45 -1.93
CA LEU A 73 -12.69 -9.33 -2.10
C LEU A 73 -13.49 -9.97 -0.95
N LYS A 74 -12.91 -10.95 -0.24
CA LYS A 74 -13.54 -11.57 0.94
C LYS A 74 -13.42 -10.73 2.21
N ILE A 75 -12.46 -9.83 2.31
CA ILE A 75 -12.33 -8.93 3.48
C ILE A 75 -13.55 -8.00 3.61
N LYS A 76 -14.17 -7.59 2.52
CA LYS A 76 -15.43 -6.81 2.55
C LYS A 76 -16.68 -7.61 2.93
N SER A 77 -16.58 -8.95 3.05
CA SER A 77 -17.68 -9.85 3.42
C SER A 77 -17.40 -10.66 4.69
N LEU A 78 -16.53 -10.16 5.56
CA LEU A 78 -16.31 -10.80 6.87
C LEU A 78 -17.64 -10.83 7.63
N SER A 79 -18.09 -12.03 7.95
CA SER A 79 -19.27 -12.22 8.77
C SER A 79 -19.07 -11.60 10.15
N ALA A 80 -20.14 -11.07 10.73
CA ALA A 80 -20.11 -10.54 12.09
C ALA A 80 -19.49 -11.57 13.05
N GLY A 81 -18.26 -11.31 13.54
CA GLY A 81 -17.51 -12.20 14.43
C GLY A 81 -16.09 -12.56 13.99
N GLU A 82 -15.67 -12.25 12.75
CA GLU A 82 -14.28 -12.39 12.35
C GLU A 82 -13.44 -11.23 12.91
N TRP A 83 -12.27 -11.58 13.48
CA TRP A 83 -11.35 -10.60 14.04
C TRP A 83 -10.55 -9.90 12.92
N THR A 84 -10.50 -8.58 13.00
CA THR A 84 -9.67 -7.74 12.14
C THR A 84 -8.48 -7.25 12.96
N PRO A 85 -7.23 -7.39 12.50
CA PRO A 85 -6.04 -7.00 13.25
C PRO A 85 -5.87 -5.47 13.26
N THR A 86 -6.71 -4.77 13.98
CA THR A 86 -6.59 -3.32 14.20
C THR A 86 -5.79 -3.01 15.46
N TYR A 87 -5.18 -1.82 15.47
CA TYR A 87 -4.45 -1.28 16.61
C TYR A 87 -4.71 0.21 16.78
N PRO A 88 -4.92 0.70 18.01
CA PRO A 88 -5.11 2.12 18.26
C PRO A 88 -3.80 2.89 18.07
N VAL A 89 -3.83 3.86 17.18
CA VAL A 89 -2.71 4.76 16.87
C VAL A 89 -3.14 6.18 17.19
N LYS A 90 -2.33 6.92 17.93
CA LYS A 90 -2.58 8.32 18.26
C LYS A 90 -1.78 9.22 17.31
N PHE A 91 -2.45 10.00 16.50
CA PHE A 91 -1.86 11.10 15.73
C PHE A 91 -1.69 12.29 16.67
N ILE A 92 -0.50 12.86 16.72
CA ILE A 92 -0.19 14.05 17.53
C ILE A 92 -0.42 15.26 16.65
N LEU A 93 -1.36 16.14 17.04
CA LEU A 93 -1.73 17.30 16.25
C LEU A 93 -0.86 18.53 16.60
N ASP A 94 -0.87 19.55 15.74
CA ASP A 94 -0.04 20.76 15.91
C ASP A 94 -0.31 21.52 17.21
N ASP A 95 -1.51 21.40 17.77
CA ASP A 95 -1.89 21.98 19.07
C ASP A 95 -1.51 21.13 20.29
N GLY A 96 -0.84 19.98 20.05
CA GLY A 96 -0.47 19.02 21.08
C GLY A 96 -1.60 18.09 21.51
N SER A 97 -2.78 18.20 20.94
CA SER A 97 -3.85 17.24 21.17
C SER A 97 -3.61 15.94 20.40
N HIS A 98 -4.39 14.90 20.68
CA HIS A 98 -4.28 13.59 20.05
C HIS A 98 -5.57 13.20 19.37
N PHE A 99 -5.44 12.64 18.17
CA PHE A 99 -6.53 11.98 17.45
C PHE A 99 -6.25 10.48 17.40
N GLU A 100 -7.06 9.68 18.08
CA GLU A 100 -6.90 8.23 18.13
C GLU A 100 -7.71 7.55 17.02
N LEU A 101 -7.08 6.62 16.32
CA LEU A 101 -7.64 5.90 15.19
C LEU A 101 -7.29 4.42 15.26
N ASP A 102 -8.30 3.54 15.19
CA ASP A 102 -8.08 2.10 15.02
C ASP A 102 -7.67 1.80 13.59
N MET A 103 -6.40 1.50 13.39
CA MET A 103 -5.82 1.24 12.08
C MET A 103 -5.65 -0.26 11.83
N LEU A 104 -6.00 -0.72 10.63
CA LEU A 104 -5.70 -2.08 10.20
C LEU A 104 -4.17 -2.24 10.08
N VAL A 105 -3.59 -3.12 10.88
CA VAL A 105 -2.16 -3.45 10.80
C VAL A 105 -1.94 -4.36 9.60
N ASP A 106 -1.35 -3.81 8.54
CA ASP A 106 -1.19 -4.48 7.26
C ASP A 106 0.28 -4.68 6.89
N SER A 107 0.79 -5.89 7.11
CA SER A 107 2.15 -6.26 6.71
C SER A 107 2.36 -6.33 5.19
N GLY A 108 1.29 -6.27 4.41
CA GLY A 108 1.33 -6.17 2.94
C GLY A 108 1.39 -4.74 2.42
N ALA A 109 1.07 -3.75 3.24
CA ALA A 109 1.18 -2.34 2.89
C ALA A 109 2.59 -1.82 3.18
N ASP A 110 3.23 -1.22 2.18
CA ASP A 110 4.56 -0.61 2.38
C ASP A 110 4.47 0.65 3.22
N ILE A 111 3.50 1.50 2.98
CA ILE A 111 3.34 2.81 3.62
C ILE A 111 1.96 2.90 4.26
N THR A 112 1.90 3.57 5.41
CA THR A 112 0.64 3.90 6.11
C THR A 112 -0.27 4.73 5.22
N PHE A 113 -1.55 4.38 5.18
CA PHE A 113 -2.56 5.08 4.38
C PHE A 113 -3.72 5.55 5.25
N ILE A 114 -4.15 6.79 5.01
CA ILE A 114 -5.36 7.37 5.58
C ILE A 114 -6.24 7.97 4.48
N PRO A 115 -7.57 7.84 4.56
CA PRO A 115 -8.47 8.45 3.60
C PRO A 115 -8.53 9.97 3.75
N LYS A 116 -9.08 10.63 2.72
CA LYS A 116 -9.18 12.08 2.63
C LYS A 116 -9.82 12.71 3.85
N ASN A 117 -11.00 12.23 4.22
CA ASN A 117 -11.78 12.76 5.34
C ASN A 117 -11.07 12.64 6.69
N ILE A 118 -10.26 11.60 6.90
CA ILE A 118 -9.46 11.44 8.12
C ILE A 118 -8.32 12.45 8.13
N GLY A 119 -7.60 12.61 7.01
CA GLY A 119 -6.56 13.62 6.91
C GLY A 119 -7.07 15.03 7.18
N GLU A 120 -8.24 15.39 6.66
CA GLU A 120 -8.90 16.67 6.94
C GLU A 120 -9.25 16.85 8.43
N GLN A 121 -9.74 15.79 9.10
CA GLN A 121 -10.05 15.81 10.54
C GLN A 121 -8.80 16.00 11.41
N ILE A 122 -7.64 15.48 11.00
CA ILE A 122 -6.38 15.68 11.73
C ILE A 122 -5.63 16.95 11.26
N GLY A 123 -6.26 17.82 10.50
CA GLY A 123 -5.75 19.12 10.13
C GLY A 123 -4.88 19.17 8.86
N LEU A 124 -4.80 18.07 8.09
CA LEU A 124 -4.07 18.10 6.84
C LEU A 124 -4.78 18.99 5.82
N THR A 125 -3.99 19.77 5.13
CA THR A 125 -4.47 20.66 4.06
C THR A 125 -3.72 20.39 2.77
N ARG A 126 -4.39 20.62 1.66
CA ARG A 126 -3.81 20.56 0.32
C ARG A 126 -3.63 21.97 -0.22
N ALA A 127 -2.42 22.28 -0.70
CA ALA A 127 -2.17 23.55 -1.38
C ALA A 127 -2.89 23.58 -2.76
N PRO A 128 -3.36 24.77 -3.25
CA PRO A 128 -4.16 24.88 -4.47
C PRO A 128 -3.52 24.29 -5.74
N HIS A 129 -2.20 24.21 -5.80
CA HIS A 129 -1.44 23.69 -6.96
C HIS A 129 -0.58 22.48 -6.63
N GLU A 130 -0.85 21.81 -5.51
CA GLU A 130 -0.10 20.64 -5.11
C GLU A 130 -0.45 19.44 -6.01
N THR A 131 0.57 18.90 -6.64
CA THR A 131 0.43 17.73 -7.53
C THR A 131 0.24 16.48 -6.72
N THR A 132 -0.83 15.74 -6.99
CA THR A 132 -1.05 14.41 -6.43
C THR A 132 -0.19 13.37 -7.12
N PHE A 133 0.19 12.36 -6.36
CA PHE A 133 0.77 11.13 -6.89
C PHE A 133 -0.35 10.12 -7.13
N THR A 134 -0.06 9.13 -7.98
CA THR A 134 -0.98 8.03 -8.26
C THR A 134 -0.36 6.72 -7.84
N ALA A 135 -1.08 5.92 -7.08
CA ALA A 135 -0.77 4.53 -6.80
C ALA A 135 -1.78 3.62 -7.49
N TYR A 136 -1.31 2.47 -7.91
CA TYR A 136 -2.15 1.42 -8.46
C TYR A 136 -2.35 0.35 -7.38
N GLY A 137 -3.52 0.34 -6.78
CA GLY A 137 -3.96 -0.72 -5.86
C GLY A 137 -4.65 -1.85 -6.60
N VAL A 138 -5.07 -2.88 -5.87
CA VAL A 138 -5.80 -4.01 -6.45
C VAL A 138 -7.17 -3.52 -6.96
N GLY A 139 -7.21 -3.18 -8.25
CA GLY A 139 -8.45 -2.89 -8.98
C GLY A 139 -8.85 -1.43 -9.10
N SER A 140 -8.07 -0.48 -8.57
CA SER A 140 -8.34 0.95 -8.73
C SER A 140 -7.06 1.78 -8.72
N GLU A 141 -7.13 2.91 -9.39
CA GLU A 141 -6.15 3.99 -9.29
C GLU A 141 -6.50 4.82 -8.04
N LEU A 142 -5.50 5.20 -7.27
CA LEU A 142 -5.64 5.98 -6.05
C LEU A 142 -4.78 7.23 -6.14
N SER A 143 -5.40 8.40 -6.00
CA SER A 143 -4.69 9.67 -5.90
C SER A 143 -4.33 9.94 -4.44
N TYR A 144 -3.10 10.37 -4.18
CA TYR A 144 -2.64 10.65 -2.82
C TYR A 144 -1.61 11.78 -2.77
N LEU A 145 -1.45 12.30 -1.56
CA LEU A 145 -0.35 13.17 -1.16
C LEU A 145 0.48 12.47 -0.09
N VAL A 146 1.76 12.79 -0.02
CA VAL A 146 2.64 12.29 1.04
C VAL A 146 2.73 13.34 2.14
N ARG A 147 2.59 12.91 3.40
CA ARG A 147 2.76 13.76 4.58
C ARG A 147 3.64 13.05 5.61
N GLU A 148 4.35 13.80 6.41
CA GLU A 148 4.99 13.32 7.61
C GLU A 148 4.12 13.68 8.82
N MET A 149 3.86 12.69 9.67
CA MET A 149 2.99 12.86 10.83
C MET A 149 3.64 12.27 12.08
N PRO A 150 3.66 13.00 13.19
CA PRO A 150 3.99 12.42 14.47
C PRO A 150 2.85 11.56 14.96
N ILE A 151 3.16 10.33 15.33
CA ILE A 151 2.23 9.37 15.92
C ILE A 151 2.76 8.82 17.23
N LYS A 152 1.87 8.23 18.02
CA LYS A 152 2.23 7.45 19.20
C LYS A 152 1.57 6.08 19.13
N ILE A 153 2.39 5.03 19.27
CA ILE A 153 1.96 3.64 19.45
C ILE A 153 2.41 3.22 20.85
N ASP A 154 1.47 2.93 21.72
CA ASP A 154 1.68 2.74 23.17
C ASP A 154 2.47 3.92 23.77
N GLU A 155 3.69 3.69 24.25
CA GLU A 155 4.54 4.74 24.81
C GLU A 155 5.59 5.27 23.83
N THR A 156 5.63 4.74 22.59
CA THR A 156 6.64 5.10 21.58
C THR A 156 6.10 6.15 20.63
N GLU A 157 6.78 7.28 20.54
CA GLU A 157 6.51 8.34 19.57
C GLU A 157 7.41 8.18 18.34
N LEU A 158 6.80 8.29 17.15
CA LEU A 158 7.44 8.14 15.85
C LEU A 158 7.01 9.27 14.92
N ILE A 159 7.88 9.64 13.98
CA ILE A 159 7.48 10.43 12.81
C ILE A 159 7.40 9.47 11.64
N ILE A 160 6.23 9.35 11.04
CA ILE A 160 5.97 8.42 9.95
C ILE A 160 5.52 9.15 8.69
N ARG A 161 5.85 8.56 7.55
CA ARG A 161 5.27 8.96 6.27
C ARG A 161 3.92 8.30 6.08
N ILE A 162 2.97 9.08 5.65
CA ILE A 162 1.63 8.61 5.32
C ILE A 162 1.27 8.97 3.89
N LEU A 163 0.49 8.11 3.26
CA LEU A 163 -0.23 8.42 2.04
C LEU A 163 -1.61 8.94 2.43
N TRP A 164 -1.83 10.21 2.19
CA TRP A 164 -3.12 10.83 2.41
C TRP A 164 -3.94 10.77 1.12
N GLY A 165 -4.93 9.89 1.08
CA GLY A 165 -5.84 9.71 -0.06
C GLY A 165 -6.58 10.98 -0.42
N GLN A 166 -6.82 11.20 -1.71
CA GLN A 166 -7.53 12.37 -2.22
C GLN A 166 -8.88 12.01 -2.85
N ASP A 167 -9.16 10.71 -2.99
CA ASP A 167 -10.41 10.20 -3.54
C ASP A 167 -11.43 9.96 -2.43
N ASP A 168 -12.68 10.35 -2.66
CA ASP A 168 -13.74 10.35 -1.63
C ASP A 168 -14.34 8.94 -1.37
N ASP A 169 -14.11 7.99 -2.26
CA ASP A 169 -14.64 6.63 -2.21
C ASP A 169 -13.75 5.63 -1.45
N VAL A 170 -12.57 6.05 -1.04
CA VAL A 170 -11.62 5.21 -0.28
C VAL A 170 -11.78 5.48 1.21
N THR A 171 -12.08 4.44 1.97
CA THR A 171 -12.37 4.52 3.41
C THR A 171 -11.43 3.69 4.28
N ASP A 172 -10.54 2.88 3.67
CA ASP A 172 -9.64 2.01 4.40
C ASP A 172 -8.57 2.83 5.14
N VAL A 173 -8.25 2.40 6.36
CA VAL A 173 -7.21 3.00 7.20
C VAL A 173 -6.17 1.92 7.49
N LEU A 174 -4.98 2.08 6.91
CA LEU A 174 -3.94 1.05 6.94
C LEU A 174 -2.70 1.55 7.68
N LEU A 175 -2.20 0.77 8.64
CA LEU A 175 -0.90 0.96 9.26
C LEU A 175 0.12 0.10 8.51
N GLY A 176 0.93 0.73 7.65
CA GLY A 176 1.93 0.09 6.81
C GLY A 176 3.26 -0.12 7.53
N ARG A 177 4.20 -0.76 6.83
CA ARG A 177 5.50 -1.16 7.39
C ARG A 177 6.47 -0.01 7.59
N LEU A 178 6.59 0.85 6.60
CA LEU A 178 7.61 1.89 6.55
C LEU A 178 7.47 2.86 7.72
N ASP A 179 8.57 3.17 8.37
CA ASP A 179 8.68 4.05 9.53
C ASP A 179 7.97 3.53 10.81
N VAL A 180 7.32 2.34 10.74
CA VAL A 180 6.62 1.72 11.87
C VAL A 180 7.26 0.38 12.26
N PHE A 181 7.27 -0.60 11.35
CA PHE A 181 7.74 -1.96 11.68
C PHE A 181 9.25 -2.02 11.91
N ASP A 182 10.02 -0.99 11.50
CA ASP A 182 11.44 -0.87 11.82
C ASP A 182 11.70 -0.60 13.31
N HIS A 183 10.66 -0.18 14.04
CA HIS A 183 10.74 0.18 15.46
C HIS A 183 10.12 -0.87 16.39
N PHE A 184 9.53 -1.94 15.86
CA PHE A 184 8.84 -2.95 16.66
C PHE A 184 8.93 -4.35 16.06
N ASP A 185 8.95 -5.35 16.93
CA ASP A 185 8.48 -6.68 16.57
C ASP A 185 6.96 -6.70 16.59
N VAL A 186 6.32 -6.99 15.46
CA VAL A 186 4.85 -7.00 15.36
C VAL A 186 4.33 -8.43 15.43
N LEU A 187 3.63 -8.76 16.51
CA LEU A 187 3.05 -10.07 16.75
C LEU A 187 1.56 -10.09 16.43
N PHE A 188 1.16 -10.94 15.49
CA PHE A 188 -0.24 -11.24 15.20
C PHE A 188 -0.65 -12.54 15.86
N SER A 189 -1.59 -12.49 16.78
CA SER A 189 -2.14 -13.66 17.47
C SER A 189 -3.59 -13.88 17.08
N GLN A 190 -3.83 -14.63 16.00
CA GLN A 190 -5.19 -14.95 15.53
C GLN A 190 -6.03 -15.66 16.60
N LYS A 191 -5.44 -16.62 17.34
CA LYS A 191 -6.11 -17.37 18.40
C LYS A 191 -6.62 -16.45 19.50
N ASN A 192 -5.80 -15.47 19.89
CA ASN A 192 -6.12 -14.54 20.99
C ASN A 192 -6.78 -13.25 20.48
N ARG A 193 -6.97 -13.12 19.15
CA ARG A 193 -7.52 -11.92 18.50
C ARG A 193 -6.79 -10.64 18.95
N GLN A 194 -5.45 -10.64 18.86
CA GLN A 194 -4.59 -9.58 19.37
C GLN A 194 -3.43 -9.29 18.42
N VAL A 195 -3.13 -8.01 18.24
CA VAL A 195 -1.86 -7.51 17.70
C VAL A 195 -1.06 -6.94 18.87
N LYS A 196 0.24 -7.09 18.86
CA LYS A 196 1.18 -6.46 19.82
C LYS A 196 2.32 -5.82 19.05
N PHE A 197 2.64 -4.60 19.45
CA PHE A 197 3.86 -3.91 19.07
C PHE A 197 4.85 -4.04 20.23
N ILE A 198 5.95 -4.73 20.00
CA ILE A 198 6.98 -5.01 21.02
C ILE A 198 8.20 -4.18 20.64
N PRO A 199 8.55 -3.15 21.45
CA PRO A 199 9.76 -2.38 21.20
C PRO A 199 10.99 -3.29 21.25
N PRO A 200 12.01 -3.08 20.41
CA PRO A 200 13.25 -3.83 20.50
C PRO A 200 13.84 -3.64 21.90
N HIS A 201 14.18 -4.74 22.55
CA HIS A 201 14.89 -4.67 23.82
C HIS A 201 16.22 -3.98 23.58
N ILE A 202 16.43 -2.83 24.21
CA ILE A 202 17.74 -2.22 24.29
C ILE A 202 18.57 -3.16 25.17
N LEU A 203 19.39 -3.98 24.51
CA LEU A 203 20.39 -4.83 25.19
C LEU A 203 21.52 -3.97 25.75
#